data_c470b0ee511cb694eb89566f3f4e3739
#
_entry.id   c470b0ee511cb694eb89566f3f4e3739
#
_cell.length_a   1.000
_cell.length_b   1.000
_cell.length_c   1.000
_cell.angle_alpha   90.00
_cell.angle_beta   90.00
_cell.angle_gamma   90.00
#
_symmetry.space_group_name_H-M   'P 1'
#
loop_
_entity.id
_entity.type
_entity.pdbx_description
1 polymer ?
#
loop_
_entity_poly.entity_id
_entity_poly.type
_entity_poly.pdbx_seq_one_letter_code
_entity_poly.pdbx_strand_id
1 'polypeptide(L)'
;TILSPGFSGVGVPRNLLAALNRQGAKGLTGVSNNAGTIDENVDIGTLVEAGQMKKMICAFTASPHPSQVTPFTRMYNNDEIDAELVPQGTLAERLRCAAAGIGGFYTPTSVGTELAEGKEHREINGRMHVLEHPLPGDYALVRCWKADTAGNLVFRLTQRNFNPLMAMAAKVTIVEVEEVIVEAGEIDTDLVHVAGSSVDRLVKIPSDGIWI
;
A
#
# COMPACT_ATOMS: atom_id res chain seq x y z
N THR A 1 0.10 9.10 7.50
CA THR A 1 0.13 7.70 6.99
C THR A 1 -0.01 7.68 5.49
N ILE A 2 0.94 7.05 4.80
CA ILE A 2 1.00 6.91 3.35
C ILE A 2 0.75 5.44 2.99
N LEU A 3 -0.25 5.17 2.18
CA LEU A 3 -0.52 3.85 1.61
C LEU A 3 0.20 3.76 0.25
N SER A 4 1.09 2.79 0.09
CA SER A 4 1.84 2.55 -1.14
C SER A 4 1.74 1.09 -1.54
N PRO A 5 0.96 0.77 -2.58
CA PRO A 5 0.80 -0.58 -3.08
C PRO A 5 2.04 -1.06 -3.83
N GLY A 6 2.00 -2.32 -4.20
CA GLY A 6 2.99 -3.01 -4.98
C GLY A 6 3.17 -4.44 -4.49
N PHE A 7 3.48 -5.33 -5.43
CA PHE A 7 3.82 -6.72 -5.14
C PHE A 7 4.94 -7.15 -6.08
N SER A 8 6.10 -7.50 -5.54
CA SER A 8 7.30 -7.85 -6.33
C SER A 8 7.61 -6.80 -7.44
N GLY A 9 7.52 -5.52 -7.10
CA GLY A 9 7.78 -4.40 -8.02
C GLY A 9 6.63 -4.07 -8.99
N VAL A 10 5.59 -4.90 -9.09
CA VAL A 10 4.45 -4.65 -9.97
C VAL A 10 3.42 -3.74 -9.30
N GLY A 11 2.95 -2.72 -10.01
CA GLY A 11 1.94 -1.79 -9.52
C GLY A 11 2.45 -0.76 -8.51
N VAL A 12 3.77 -0.61 -8.37
CA VAL A 12 4.38 0.42 -7.53
C VAL A 12 4.24 1.79 -8.20
N PRO A 13 3.74 2.82 -7.51
CA PRO A 13 3.56 4.18 -8.02
C PRO A 13 4.90 4.95 -7.99
N ARG A 14 5.84 4.58 -8.85
CA ARG A 14 7.24 5.01 -8.81
C ARG A 14 7.42 6.52 -8.95
N ASN A 15 6.65 7.16 -9.84
CA ASN A 15 6.74 8.60 -10.06
C ASN A 15 6.22 9.40 -8.86
N LEU A 16 5.13 8.95 -8.25
CA LEU A 16 4.59 9.59 -7.05
C LEU A 16 5.52 9.42 -5.85
N LEU A 17 6.13 8.25 -5.68
CA LEU A 17 7.13 7.99 -4.63
C LEU A 17 8.39 8.83 -4.85
N ALA A 18 8.89 8.92 -6.08
CA ALA A 18 10.02 9.78 -6.41
C ALA A 18 9.72 11.27 -6.15
N ALA A 19 8.50 11.72 -6.46
CA ALA A 19 8.06 13.09 -6.17
C ALA A 19 7.99 13.35 -4.66
N LEU A 20 7.45 12.41 -3.86
CA LEU A 20 7.41 12.50 -2.41
C LEU A 20 8.82 12.48 -1.81
N ASN A 21 9.73 11.68 -2.37
CA ASN A 21 11.14 11.68 -1.95
C ASN A 21 11.78 13.06 -2.17
N ARG A 22 11.61 13.65 -3.36
CA ARG A 22 12.13 15.00 -3.66
C ARG A 22 11.52 16.10 -2.77
N GLN A 23 10.25 15.96 -2.42
CA GLN A 23 9.55 16.90 -1.55
C GLN A 23 10.09 16.89 -0.11
N GLY A 24 10.68 15.78 0.34
CA GLY A 24 11.45 15.70 1.56
C GLY A 24 10.64 15.66 2.86
N ALA A 25 9.34 15.36 2.82
CA ALA A 25 8.51 15.20 4.02
C ALA A 25 9.09 14.10 4.92
N LYS A 26 9.09 14.34 6.25
CA LYS A 26 9.66 13.44 7.25
C LYS A 26 8.62 13.01 8.28
N GLY A 27 8.98 12.00 9.09
CA GLY A 27 8.12 11.49 10.15
C GLY A 27 6.91 10.73 9.62
N LEU A 28 7.00 10.18 8.41
CA LEU A 28 5.93 9.45 7.75
C LEU A 28 5.75 8.05 8.33
N THR A 29 4.51 7.56 8.34
CA THR A 29 4.19 6.15 8.53
C THR A 29 3.83 5.56 7.17
N GLY A 30 4.60 4.58 6.71
CA GLY A 30 4.35 3.87 5.46
C GLY A 30 3.54 2.60 5.68
N VAL A 31 2.56 2.35 4.82
CA VAL A 31 1.83 1.07 4.75
C VAL A 31 2.07 0.48 3.37
N SER A 32 2.66 -0.69 3.30
CA SER A 32 2.97 -1.38 2.05
C SER A 32 3.01 -2.90 2.27
N ASN A 33 2.95 -3.67 1.19
CA ASN A 33 3.15 -5.12 1.27
C ASN A 33 4.53 -5.50 1.81
N ASN A 34 5.56 -4.79 1.36
CA ASN A 34 6.94 -4.93 1.84
C ASN A 34 7.50 -3.57 2.28
N ALA A 35 8.63 -3.59 2.97
CA ALA A 35 9.30 -2.39 3.46
C ALA A 35 10.35 -1.83 2.48
N GLY A 36 10.21 -2.13 1.20
CA GLY A 36 11.14 -1.78 0.13
C GLY A 36 11.98 -2.97 -0.34
N THR A 37 12.54 -2.81 -1.52
CA THR A 37 13.42 -3.79 -2.18
C THR A 37 14.87 -3.28 -2.20
N ILE A 38 15.76 -4.14 -2.67
CA ILE A 38 17.17 -3.79 -2.93
C ILE A 38 17.41 -3.34 -4.37
N ASP A 39 16.35 -3.31 -5.19
CA ASP A 39 16.45 -2.92 -6.58
C ASP A 39 16.80 -1.42 -6.71
N GLU A 40 17.45 -1.04 -7.80
CA GLU A 40 17.68 0.36 -8.16
C GLU A 40 16.39 1.12 -8.49
N ASN A 41 15.27 0.41 -8.53
CA ASN A 41 13.97 0.98 -8.83
C ASN A 41 13.37 1.72 -7.64
N VAL A 42 12.75 2.86 -7.91
CA VAL A 42 12.02 3.63 -6.90
C VAL A 42 10.84 2.81 -6.35
N ASP A 43 10.84 2.60 -5.04
CA ASP A 43 9.73 2.02 -4.28
C ASP A 43 9.65 2.69 -2.88
N ILE A 44 8.89 2.12 -1.96
CA ILE A 44 8.76 2.65 -0.60
C ILE A 44 10.12 2.64 0.15
N GLY A 45 11.03 1.74 -0.20
CA GLY A 45 12.38 1.65 0.35
C GLY A 45 13.23 2.90 0.06
N THR A 46 12.97 3.59 -1.04
CA THR A 46 13.61 4.88 -1.35
C THR A 46 13.32 5.94 -0.28
N LEU A 47 12.08 5.98 0.23
CA LEU A 47 11.69 6.89 1.30
C LEU A 47 12.25 6.45 2.67
N VAL A 48 12.36 5.14 2.87
CA VAL A 48 13.01 4.57 4.06
C VAL A 48 14.49 4.97 4.07
N GLU A 49 15.21 4.73 2.99
CA GLU A 49 16.64 5.06 2.88
C GLU A 49 16.92 6.56 3.02
N ALA A 50 16.02 7.40 2.55
CA ALA A 50 16.11 8.86 2.71
C ALA A 50 15.77 9.35 4.13
N GLY A 51 15.48 8.45 5.08
CA GLY A 51 15.12 8.81 6.45
C GLY A 51 13.81 9.61 6.56
N GLN A 52 12.89 9.42 5.62
CA GLN A 52 11.59 10.07 5.61
C GLN A 52 10.54 9.31 6.41
N MET A 53 10.72 7.99 6.55
CA MET A 53 9.82 7.10 7.29
C MET A 53 10.25 6.97 8.75
N LYS A 54 9.32 7.15 9.68
CA LYS A 54 9.50 6.84 11.11
C LYS A 54 8.98 5.45 11.48
N LYS A 55 8.02 4.92 10.70
CA LYS A 55 7.41 3.61 10.94
C LYS A 55 6.99 2.97 9.62
N MET A 56 7.18 1.66 9.52
CA MET A 56 6.59 0.85 8.44
C MET A 56 5.58 -0.14 9.01
N ILE A 57 4.41 -0.25 8.36
CA ILE A 57 3.38 -1.27 8.59
C ILE A 57 3.35 -2.14 7.33
N CYS A 58 3.81 -3.37 7.44
CA CYS A 58 4.01 -4.22 6.27
C CYS A 58 3.90 -5.70 6.59
N ALA A 59 3.71 -6.50 5.55
CA ALA A 59 3.62 -7.96 5.68
C ALA A 59 4.97 -8.65 5.49
N PHE A 60 5.95 -7.95 4.93
CA PHE A 60 7.23 -8.53 4.56
C PHE A 60 8.36 -7.51 4.76
N THR A 61 9.33 -7.84 5.59
CA THR A 61 10.39 -6.93 6.03
C THR A 61 11.77 -7.30 5.51
N ALA A 62 11.95 -8.52 5.01
CA ALA A 62 13.25 -9.04 4.60
C ALA A 62 13.31 -9.26 3.08
N SER A 63 14.53 -9.29 2.56
CA SER A 63 14.78 -9.77 1.20
C SER A 63 14.57 -11.30 1.12
N PRO A 64 14.22 -11.84 -0.05
CA PRO A 64 14.14 -13.29 -0.28
C PRO A 64 15.46 -14.03 0.04
N HIS A 65 16.60 -13.36 -0.02
CA HIS A 65 17.90 -13.94 0.28
C HIS A 65 18.54 -13.24 1.50
N PRO A 66 18.99 -14.01 2.52
CA PRO A 66 19.52 -13.46 3.77
C PRO A 66 20.76 -12.56 3.62
N SER A 67 21.54 -12.71 2.55
CA SER A 67 22.70 -11.86 2.28
C SER A 67 22.33 -10.47 1.73
N GLN A 68 21.06 -10.28 1.38
CA GLN A 68 20.56 -9.03 0.80
C GLN A 68 19.88 -8.21 1.90
N VAL A 69 20.60 -7.26 2.45
CA VAL A 69 20.09 -6.37 3.50
C VAL A 69 19.39 -5.17 2.87
N THR A 70 18.07 -5.07 3.06
CA THR A 70 17.29 -3.91 2.59
C THR A 70 17.62 -2.67 3.42
N PRO A 71 17.37 -1.45 2.90
CA PRO A 71 17.47 -0.21 3.69
C PRO A 71 16.66 -0.29 4.99
N PHE A 72 15.45 -0.83 4.93
CA PHE A 72 14.62 -1.05 6.11
C PHE A 72 15.28 -1.96 7.14
N THR A 73 15.79 -3.12 6.73
CA THR A 73 16.45 -4.07 7.65
C THR A 73 17.63 -3.43 8.37
N ARG A 74 18.43 -2.63 7.65
CA ARG A 74 19.57 -1.91 8.23
C ARG A 74 19.11 -0.89 9.28
N MET A 75 18.12 -0.05 8.94
CA MET A 75 17.63 1.00 9.84
C MET A 75 16.90 0.41 11.06
N TYR A 76 16.14 -0.67 10.87
CA TYR A 76 15.44 -1.36 11.94
C TYR A 76 16.40 -1.97 12.97
N ASN A 77 17.48 -2.60 12.49
CA ASN A 77 18.52 -3.17 13.37
C ASN A 77 19.32 -2.10 14.14
N ASN A 78 19.27 -0.84 13.70
CA ASN A 78 19.91 0.30 14.35
C ASN A 78 18.93 1.13 15.20
N ASP A 79 17.70 0.67 15.41
CA ASP A 79 16.63 1.41 16.11
C ASP A 79 16.29 2.79 15.48
N GLU A 80 16.49 2.93 14.17
CA GLU A 80 16.23 4.18 13.43
C GLU A 80 14.83 4.26 12.84
N ILE A 81 14.09 3.13 12.78
CA ILE A 81 12.73 3.04 12.24
C ILE A 81 11.91 2.01 13.01
N ASP A 82 10.65 2.33 13.28
CA ASP A 82 9.70 1.40 13.88
C ASP A 82 9.07 0.45 12.83
N ALA A 83 8.65 -0.73 13.29
CA ALA A 83 7.93 -1.69 12.48
C ALA A 83 6.65 -2.20 13.14
N GLU A 84 5.63 -2.43 12.31
CA GLU A 84 4.46 -3.23 12.65
C GLU A 84 4.31 -4.32 11.58
N LEU A 85 4.60 -5.55 11.97
CA LEU A 85 4.44 -6.69 11.08
C LEU A 85 2.98 -7.16 11.10
N VAL A 86 2.37 -7.24 9.92
CA VAL A 86 0.97 -7.65 9.75
C VAL A 86 0.93 -8.78 8.72
N PRO A 87 0.33 -9.95 9.03
CA PRO A 87 0.18 -10.99 8.03
C PRO A 87 -0.51 -10.46 6.77
N GLN A 88 -0.03 -10.86 5.59
CA GLN A 88 -0.42 -10.26 4.30
C GLN A 88 -1.93 -10.24 4.06
N GLY A 89 -2.62 -11.36 4.34
CA GLY A 89 -4.08 -11.40 4.22
C GLY A 89 -4.78 -10.49 5.23
N THR A 90 -4.25 -10.40 6.46
CA THR A 90 -4.75 -9.48 7.49
C THR A 90 -4.53 -8.02 7.08
N LEU A 91 -3.38 -7.68 6.48
CA LEU A 91 -3.12 -6.36 5.94
C LEU A 91 -4.16 -5.97 4.87
N ALA A 92 -4.45 -6.89 3.94
CA ALA A 92 -5.46 -6.68 2.90
C ALA A 92 -6.85 -6.44 3.51
N GLU A 93 -7.25 -7.26 4.50
CA GLU A 93 -8.56 -7.12 5.15
C GLU A 93 -8.65 -5.86 6.03
N ARG A 94 -7.59 -5.44 6.71
CA ARG A 94 -7.55 -4.18 7.47
C ARG A 94 -7.75 -2.97 6.55
N LEU A 95 -7.16 -2.98 5.35
CA LEU A 95 -7.38 -1.96 4.30
C LEU A 95 -8.81 -2.03 3.78
N ARG A 96 -9.33 -3.24 3.49
CA ARG A 96 -10.72 -3.42 3.03
C ARG A 96 -11.73 -2.93 4.08
N CYS A 97 -11.50 -3.21 5.35
CA CYS A 97 -12.34 -2.69 6.44
C CYS A 97 -12.33 -1.16 6.48
N ALA A 98 -11.15 -0.53 6.33
CA ALA A 98 -11.04 0.93 6.27
C ALA A 98 -11.83 1.51 5.09
N ALA A 99 -11.69 0.91 3.89
CA ALA A 99 -12.42 1.31 2.69
C ALA A 99 -13.94 1.19 2.82
N ALA A 100 -14.41 0.17 3.54
CA ALA A 100 -15.84 -0.14 3.70
C ALA A 100 -16.47 0.48 4.96
N GLY A 101 -15.72 1.19 5.80
CA GLY A 101 -16.21 1.73 7.08
C GLY A 101 -16.51 0.64 8.13
N ILE A 102 -15.91 -0.56 8.00
CA ILE A 102 -16.08 -1.66 8.96
C ILE A 102 -15.11 -1.46 10.12
N GLY A 103 -15.63 -1.46 11.36
CA GLY A 103 -14.88 -1.14 12.57
C GLY A 103 -13.83 -2.17 13.00
N GLY A 104 -13.82 -3.35 12.41
CA GLY A 104 -12.86 -4.43 12.68
C GLY A 104 -13.42 -5.79 12.28
N PHE A 105 -12.58 -6.81 12.37
CA PHE A 105 -12.94 -8.19 12.06
C PHE A 105 -12.15 -9.17 12.93
N TYR A 106 -12.71 -10.35 13.15
CA TYR A 106 -12.02 -11.43 13.82
C TYR A 106 -11.38 -12.39 12.83
N THR A 107 -10.13 -12.75 13.08
CA THR A 107 -9.36 -13.70 12.24
C THR A 107 -8.63 -14.72 13.13
N PRO A 108 -8.50 -15.98 12.72
CA PRO A 108 -7.66 -16.94 13.41
C PRO A 108 -6.17 -16.75 13.10
N THR A 109 -5.83 -15.90 12.12
CA THR A 109 -4.45 -15.59 11.76
C THR A 109 -3.75 -14.88 12.92
N SER A 110 -2.52 -15.24 13.20
CA SER A 110 -1.70 -14.76 14.31
C SER A 110 -2.03 -15.34 15.71
N VAL A 111 -3.12 -16.05 15.90
CA VAL A 111 -3.41 -16.69 17.21
C VAL A 111 -2.23 -17.59 17.63
N GLY A 112 -1.75 -17.40 18.88
CA GLY A 112 -0.60 -18.12 19.42
C GLY A 112 0.78 -17.61 18.98
N THR A 113 0.84 -16.43 18.35
CA THR A 113 2.09 -15.75 18.01
C THR A 113 2.18 -14.40 18.73
N GLU A 114 3.37 -13.80 18.74
CA GLU A 114 3.62 -12.44 19.26
C GLU A 114 2.70 -11.38 18.61
N LEU A 115 2.29 -11.59 17.36
CA LEU A 115 1.41 -10.67 16.64
C LEU A 115 -0.03 -10.64 17.22
N ALA A 116 -0.39 -11.57 18.09
CA ALA A 116 -1.67 -11.61 18.78
C ALA A 116 -1.63 -10.93 20.17
N GLU A 117 -0.45 -10.58 20.67
CA GLU A 117 -0.31 -9.98 21.99
C GLU A 117 -1.04 -8.63 22.09
N GLY A 118 -1.73 -8.43 23.20
CA GLY A 118 -2.52 -7.22 23.45
C GLY A 118 -3.82 -7.08 22.64
N LYS A 119 -4.12 -8.00 21.72
CA LYS A 119 -5.37 -7.99 20.95
C LYS A 119 -6.50 -8.70 21.70
N GLU A 120 -7.74 -8.30 21.46
CA GLU A 120 -8.91 -9.02 21.96
C GLU A 120 -8.98 -10.41 21.33
N HIS A 121 -9.18 -11.45 22.17
CA HIS A 121 -9.36 -12.82 21.74
C HIS A 121 -10.81 -13.24 21.87
N ARG A 122 -11.33 -13.98 20.90
CA ARG A 122 -12.70 -14.52 20.92
C ARG A 122 -12.77 -15.90 20.29
N GLU A 123 -13.40 -16.83 20.98
CA GLU A 123 -13.72 -18.13 20.39
C GLU A 123 -14.95 -18.00 19.48
N ILE A 124 -14.84 -18.43 18.24
CA ILE A 124 -15.91 -18.46 17.24
C ILE A 124 -15.93 -19.85 16.62
N ASN A 125 -17.06 -20.54 16.76
CA ASN A 125 -17.26 -21.89 16.22
C ASN A 125 -16.14 -22.88 16.65
N GLY A 126 -15.74 -22.85 17.93
CA GLY A 126 -14.73 -23.74 18.48
C GLY A 126 -13.29 -23.41 18.09
N ARG A 127 -13.05 -22.25 17.44
CA ARG A 127 -11.71 -21.79 17.06
C ARG A 127 -11.42 -20.41 17.61
N MET A 128 -10.23 -20.23 18.18
CA MET A 128 -9.79 -18.92 18.68
C MET A 128 -9.50 -17.95 17.53
N HIS A 129 -9.91 -16.70 17.72
CA HIS A 129 -9.68 -15.59 16.81
C HIS A 129 -9.14 -14.39 17.57
N VAL A 130 -8.48 -13.48 16.87
CA VAL A 130 -8.07 -12.16 17.38
C VAL A 130 -8.81 -11.06 16.61
N LEU A 131 -9.10 -9.96 17.29
CA LEU A 131 -9.70 -8.76 16.69
C LEU A 131 -8.61 -7.96 15.97
N GLU A 132 -8.85 -7.66 14.70
CA GLU A 132 -8.06 -6.74 13.89
C GLU A 132 -8.85 -5.47 13.57
N HIS A 133 -8.17 -4.32 13.65
CA HIS A 133 -8.77 -3.02 13.39
C HIS A 133 -8.50 -2.55 11.96
N PRO A 134 -9.38 -1.68 11.39
CA PRO A 134 -9.16 -1.10 10.07
C PRO A 134 -7.84 -0.30 10.02
N LEU A 135 -7.24 -0.22 8.85
CA LEU A 135 -6.00 0.51 8.61
C LEU A 135 -6.20 1.59 7.54
N PRO A 136 -6.74 2.77 7.93
CA PRO A 136 -6.89 3.89 7.00
C PRO A 136 -5.58 4.63 6.77
N GLY A 137 -5.43 5.25 5.58
CA GLY A 137 -4.36 6.18 5.26
C GLY A 137 -4.81 7.63 5.22
N ASP A 138 -3.86 8.56 5.39
CA ASP A 138 -4.11 9.96 5.06
C ASP A 138 -4.01 10.18 3.56
N TYR A 139 -3.02 9.54 2.92
CA TYR A 139 -2.80 9.56 1.48
C TYR A 139 -2.60 8.14 0.95
N ALA A 140 -3.18 7.85 -0.21
CA ALA A 140 -2.81 6.70 -1.03
C ALA A 140 -2.12 7.19 -2.30
N LEU A 141 -0.93 6.66 -2.56
CA LEU A 141 -0.23 6.82 -3.82
C LEU A 141 -0.39 5.52 -4.58
N VAL A 142 -1.16 5.51 -5.65
CA VAL A 142 -1.50 4.27 -6.37
C VAL A 142 -1.15 4.37 -7.86
N ARG A 143 -1.07 3.23 -8.52
CA ARG A 143 -0.82 3.14 -9.95
C ARG A 143 -1.90 2.31 -10.63
N CYS A 144 -2.55 2.86 -11.66
CA CYS A 144 -3.50 2.14 -12.47
C CYS A 144 -3.06 2.04 -13.93
N TRP A 145 -3.69 1.16 -14.70
CA TRP A 145 -3.45 1.02 -16.12
C TRP A 145 -4.12 2.14 -16.92
N LYS A 146 -5.44 2.31 -16.72
CA LYS A 146 -6.26 3.34 -17.38
C LYS A 146 -7.14 4.03 -16.35
N ALA A 147 -7.51 5.27 -16.65
CA ALA A 147 -8.50 6.04 -15.91
C ALA A 147 -9.37 6.84 -16.87
N ASP A 148 -10.53 7.30 -16.40
CA ASP A 148 -11.27 8.37 -17.06
C ASP A 148 -11.21 9.68 -16.28
N THR A 149 -11.67 10.77 -16.90
CA THR A 149 -11.66 12.11 -16.28
C THR A 149 -12.61 12.24 -15.08
N ALA A 150 -13.51 11.27 -14.86
CA ALA A 150 -14.32 11.15 -13.64
C ALA A 150 -13.59 10.43 -12.50
N GLY A 151 -12.39 9.89 -12.75
CA GLY A 151 -11.58 9.20 -11.76
C GLY A 151 -11.81 7.69 -11.66
N ASN A 152 -12.59 7.10 -12.55
CA ASN A 152 -12.78 5.65 -12.59
C ASN A 152 -11.49 4.96 -13.02
N LEU A 153 -11.09 3.89 -12.28
CA LEU A 153 -9.81 3.22 -12.47
C LEU A 153 -9.96 1.80 -12.99
N VAL A 154 -9.10 1.45 -13.94
CA VAL A 154 -8.92 0.08 -14.44
C VAL A 154 -7.48 -0.35 -14.15
N PHE A 155 -7.34 -1.50 -13.49
CA PHE A 155 -6.05 -2.13 -13.21
C PHE A 155 -5.85 -3.34 -14.12
N ARG A 156 -4.59 -3.60 -14.49
CA ARG A 156 -4.25 -4.69 -15.40
C ARG A 156 -3.45 -5.77 -14.68
N LEU A 157 -3.81 -7.04 -14.89
CA LEU A 157 -3.08 -8.20 -14.39
C LEU A 157 -2.75 -8.07 -12.90
N THR A 158 -1.49 -8.34 -12.52
CA THR A 158 -0.99 -8.29 -11.14
C THR A 158 -0.95 -6.88 -10.53
N GLN A 159 -1.13 -5.83 -11.35
CA GLN A 159 -1.29 -4.46 -10.84
C GLN A 159 -2.50 -4.32 -9.91
N ARG A 160 -3.47 -5.24 -9.99
CA ARG A 160 -4.63 -5.31 -9.07
C ARG A 160 -4.25 -5.59 -7.61
N ASN A 161 -3.04 -6.02 -7.29
CA ASN A 161 -2.62 -6.40 -5.93
C ASN A 161 -3.26 -5.52 -4.84
N PHE A 162 -2.51 -4.70 -4.12
CA PHE A 162 -3.05 -3.79 -3.10
C PHE A 162 -3.61 -2.47 -3.64
N ASN A 163 -3.41 -2.15 -4.93
CA ASN A 163 -3.81 -0.87 -5.52
C ASN A 163 -5.28 -0.52 -5.30
N PRO A 164 -6.27 -1.39 -5.63
CA PRO A 164 -7.68 -1.06 -5.42
C PRO A 164 -8.03 -0.85 -3.95
N LEU A 165 -7.47 -1.69 -3.06
CA LEU A 165 -7.76 -1.60 -1.63
C LEU A 165 -7.24 -0.29 -1.03
N MET A 166 -6.00 0.07 -1.36
CA MET A 166 -5.37 1.29 -0.86
C MET A 166 -6.01 2.54 -1.43
N ALA A 167 -6.43 2.52 -2.71
CA ALA A 167 -7.14 3.64 -3.32
C ALA A 167 -8.43 4.00 -2.56
N MET A 168 -9.13 3.01 -2.01
CA MET A 168 -10.39 3.20 -1.29
C MET A 168 -10.21 3.43 0.23
N ALA A 169 -9.01 3.18 0.76
CA ALA A 169 -8.74 3.19 2.21
C ALA A 169 -8.09 4.50 2.71
N ALA A 170 -7.91 5.50 1.87
CA ALA A 170 -7.27 6.76 2.23
C ALA A 170 -8.24 7.94 2.17
N LYS A 171 -7.88 9.02 2.87
CA LYS A 171 -8.61 10.30 2.82
C LYS A 171 -8.38 11.04 1.50
N VAL A 172 -7.17 10.91 0.94
CA VAL A 172 -6.78 11.53 -0.34
C VAL A 172 -6.07 10.48 -1.18
N THR A 173 -6.58 10.23 -2.38
CA THR A 173 -6.01 9.25 -3.32
C THR A 173 -5.46 9.94 -4.56
N ILE A 174 -4.16 9.77 -4.79
CA ILE A 174 -3.43 10.28 -5.95
C ILE A 174 -3.00 9.09 -6.79
N VAL A 175 -3.35 9.12 -8.06
CA VAL A 175 -3.18 7.98 -8.98
C VAL A 175 -2.25 8.35 -10.12
N GLU A 176 -1.16 7.60 -10.31
CA GLU A 176 -0.43 7.65 -11.57
C GLU A 176 -1.04 6.68 -12.58
N VAL A 177 -1.35 7.20 -13.77
CA VAL A 177 -2.02 6.48 -14.85
C VAL A 177 -1.02 6.07 -15.93
N GLU A 178 -0.90 4.77 -16.17
CA GLU A 178 0.13 4.20 -17.02
C GLU A 178 -0.12 4.46 -18.51
N GLU A 179 -1.29 4.09 -19.03
CA GLU A 179 -1.54 4.11 -20.47
C GLU A 179 -2.29 5.37 -20.93
N VAL A 180 -3.51 5.60 -20.45
CA VAL A 180 -4.34 6.71 -20.92
C VAL A 180 -5.35 7.17 -19.87
N ILE A 181 -5.64 8.47 -19.89
CA ILE A 181 -6.82 9.06 -19.26
C ILE A 181 -7.77 9.42 -20.38
N VAL A 182 -8.95 8.78 -20.40
CA VAL A 182 -10.01 9.01 -21.39
C VAL A 182 -11.11 9.91 -20.83
N GLU A 183 -12.05 10.32 -21.64
CA GLU A 183 -13.21 11.09 -21.17
C GLU A 183 -14.16 10.23 -20.32
N ALA A 184 -14.90 10.90 -19.43
CA ALA A 184 -15.88 10.23 -18.57
C ALA A 184 -16.93 9.51 -19.42
N GLY A 185 -17.14 8.22 -19.12
CA GLY A 185 -18.08 7.35 -19.84
C GLY A 185 -17.48 6.57 -21.02
N GLU A 186 -16.20 6.75 -21.34
CA GLU A 186 -15.52 5.95 -22.37
C GLU A 186 -14.98 4.62 -21.83
N ILE A 187 -14.84 4.48 -20.51
CA ILE A 187 -14.53 3.17 -19.91
C ILE A 187 -15.83 2.39 -19.75
N ASP A 188 -15.85 1.16 -20.25
CA ASP A 188 -16.93 0.22 -19.97
C ASP A 188 -17.11 0.08 -18.45
N THR A 189 -18.31 0.34 -17.97
CA THR A 189 -18.64 0.34 -16.53
C THR A 189 -18.38 -1.01 -15.88
N ASP A 190 -18.50 -2.12 -16.62
CA ASP A 190 -18.22 -3.47 -16.12
C ASP A 190 -16.71 -3.72 -15.91
N LEU A 191 -15.86 -2.88 -16.48
CA LEU A 191 -14.40 -2.95 -16.32
C LEU A 191 -13.86 -2.05 -15.22
N VAL A 192 -14.68 -1.20 -14.62
CA VAL A 192 -14.26 -0.30 -13.53
C VAL A 192 -13.96 -1.10 -12.26
N HIS A 193 -12.73 -1.02 -11.75
CA HIS A 193 -12.32 -1.71 -10.54
C HIS A 193 -12.41 -0.81 -9.29
N VAL A 194 -12.24 0.50 -9.45
CA VAL A 194 -12.40 1.52 -8.40
C VAL A 194 -13.15 2.69 -8.99
N ALA A 195 -14.26 3.06 -8.37
CA ALA A 195 -15.06 4.20 -8.77
C ALA A 195 -14.35 5.53 -8.48
N GLY A 196 -14.59 6.53 -9.32
CA GLY A 196 -13.99 7.85 -9.22
C GLY A 196 -14.27 8.59 -7.91
N SER A 197 -15.33 8.21 -7.19
CA SER A 197 -15.63 8.74 -5.84
C SER A 197 -14.54 8.50 -4.79
N SER A 198 -13.60 7.58 -5.07
CA SER A 198 -12.45 7.27 -4.21
C SER A 198 -11.14 7.88 -4.73
N VAL A 199 -11.19 8.77 -5.71
CA VAL A 199 -10.01 9.31 -6.39
C VAL A 199 -10.06 10.84 -6.38
N ASP A 200 -8.99 11.46 -5.90
CA ASP A 200 -8.90 12.93 -5.82
C ASP A 200 -8.06 13.51 -6.95
N ARG A 201 -7.04 12.80 -7.41
CA ARG A 201 -6.10 13.30 -8.43
C ARG A 201 -5.60 12.20 -9.36
N LEU A 202 -5.55 12.53 -10.65
CA LEU A 202 -4.95 11.71 -11.68
C LEU A 202 -3.69 12.38 -12.22
N VAL A 203 -2.62 11.60 -12.39
CA VAL A 203 -1.36 12.04 -12.99
C VAL A 203 -1.01 11.07 -14.12
N LYS A 204 -1.01 11.55 -15.35
CA LYS A 204 -0.61 10.73 -16.50
C LYS A 204 0.91 10.53 -16.48
N ILE A 205 1.35 9.28 -16.53
CA ILE A 205 2.78 8.99 -16.71
C ILE A 205 3.17 9.31 -18.15
N PRO A 206 4.37 9.91 -18.41
CA PRO A 206 4.87 10.12 -19.75
C PRO A 206 5.01 8.80 -20.51
N SER A 207 4.88 8.88 -21.84
CA SER A 207 5.00 7.71 -22.73
C SER A 207 6.41 7.10 -22.78
N ASP A 208 7.43 7.85 -22.40
CA ASP A 208 8.83 7.46 -22.32
C ASP A 208 9.24 6.88 -20.96
N GLY A 209 8.31 6.71 -20.03
CA GLY A 209 8.51 6.00 -18.77
C GLY A 209 8.55 6.86 -17.52
N ILE A 210 9.43 6.52 -16.60
CA ILE A 210 9.50 7.08 -15.26
C ILE A 210 10.13 8.48 -15.30
N TRP A 211 9.49 9.48 -14.73
CA TRP A 211 10.10 10.76 -14.42
C TRP A 211 11.01 10.60 -13.18
N ILE A 212 12.24 10.31 -13.38
CA ILE A 212 13.25 10.29 -12.32
C ILE A 212 14.01 11.61 -12.32
#